data_33291bb2518d9dd5a2ff46641b9bb086
#
_entry.id   33291bb2518d9dd5a2ff46641b9bb086
#
_cell.length_a   1.000
_cell.length_b   1.000
_cell.length_c   1.000
_cell.angle_alpha   90.00
_cell.angle_beta   90.00
_cell.angle_gamma   90.00
#
_symmetry.space_group_name_H-M   'P 1'
#
loop_
_entity.id
_entity.type
_entity.pdbx_description
1 polymer ?
#
loop_
_entity_poly.entity_id
_entity_poly.type
_entity_poly.pdbx_seq_one_letter_code
_entity_poly.pdbx_strand_id
1 'polypeptide(L)'
;PLQFYLSAGEHTVTVKSVKEPMAIGSIRLVGAENPVSYSEKEKVYRNQGLQDTSGYYQELQGEQVNYKSDASIYPIYDRSSFETVPNSASNIKLNTIGGSKWKVAGQWLEWEIDNVPEDGLYTIGIKGRQNVVNGAYSCRKLYVNGEIPFTEAEEIHFAYDTGWNMVILGDGENNAYRIPLKKGKNTLRLEVTLGELSELILQVNECVSELNNIYMQILMITGPSPDTVRDYQFHK
;
A
#
# COMPACT_ATOMS: atom_id res chain seq x y z
N PRO A 1 1.50 9.91 1.70
CA PRO A 1 2.27 11.02 2.28
C PRO A 1 2.63 12.01 1.18
N LEU A 2 2.56 13.33 1.50
CA LEU A 2 3.02 14.37 0.59
C LEU A 2 4.54 14.53 0.78
N GLN A 3 5.28 14.55 -0.31
CA GLN A 3 6.72 14.76 -0.28
C GLN A 3 7.04 16.19 -0.74
N PHE A 4 7.92 16.86 0.00
CA PHE A 4 8.39 18.21 -0.30
C PHE A 4 9.90 18.25 -0.19
N TYR A 5 10.53 18.93 -1.13
CA TYR A 5 11.94 19.31 -0.96
C TYR A 5 12.02 20.56 -0.08
N LEU A 6 12.73 20.45 1.04
CA LEU A 6 13.02 21.57 1.93
C LEU A 6 14.53 21.78 1.96
N SER A 7 15.00 22.96 1.60
CA SER A 7 16.41 23.33 1.76
C SER A 7 16.74 23.52 3.26
N ALA A 8 18.01 23.66 3.61
CA ALA A 8 18.36 24.03 4.99
C ALA A 8 17.87 25.46 5.29
N GLY A 9 17.19 25.66 6.42
CA GLY A 9 16.67 26.97 6.86
C GLY A 9 15.26 26.92 7.44
N GLU A 10 14.70 28.10 7.65
CA GLU A 10 13.30 28.25 8.09
C GLU A 10 12.33 28.05 6.94
N HIS A 11 11.28 27.26 7.18
CA HIS A 11 10.20 27.02 6.24
C HIS A 11 8.84 27.17 6.90
N THR A 12 7.86 27.68 6.15
CA THR A 12 6.47 27.78 6.59
C THR A 12 5.62 26.75 5.87
N VAL A 13 4.93 25.91 6.61
CA VAL A 13 3.94 24.98 6.08
C VAL A 13 2.55 25.54 6.34
N THR A 14 1.82 25.88 5.29
CA THR A 14 0.44 26.38 5.38
C THR A 14 -0.54 25.31 4.99
N VAL A 15 -1.48 25.02 5.89
CA VAL A 15 -2.60 24.10 5.62
C VAL A 15 -3.87 24.94 5.53
N LYS A 16 -4.53 24.92 4.37
CA LYS A 16 -5.77 25.67 4.13
C LYS A 16 -6.94 24.73 3.91
N SER A 17 -7.99 24.88 4.70
CA SER A 17 -9.27 24.22 4.44
C SER A 17 -9.97 24.89 3.27
N VAL A 18 -10.37 24.14 2.25
CA VAL A 18 -10.97 24.68 1.00
C VAL A 18 -12.47 24.41 0.92
N LYS A 19 -12.95 23.30 1.46
CA LYS A 19 -14.36 22.89 1.31
C LYS A 19 -15.09 22.66 2.63
N GLU A 20 -14.46 21.98 3.58
CA GLU A 20 -15.13 21.54 4.80
C GLU A 20 -14.30 21.91 6.04
N PRO A 21 -14.95 22.16 7.19
CA PRO A 21 -14.24 22.35 8.44
C PRO A 21 -13.48 21.08 8.81
N MET A 22 -12.23 21.23 9.24
CA MET A 22 -11.31 20.15 9.55
C MET A 22 -10.63 20.41 10.90
N ALA A 23 -10.53 19.38 11.73
CA ALA A 23 -9.70 19.40 12.91
C ALA A 23 -8.39 18.65 12.64
N ILE A 24 -7.25 19.26 13.02
CA ILE A 24 -5.91 18.68 12.87
C ILE A 24 -5.40 18.31 14.24
N GLY A 25 -5.11 17.04 14.47
CA GLY A 25 -4.53 16.57 15.73
C GLY A 25 -3.01 16.75 15.79
N SER A 26 -2.31 16.45 14.71
CA SER A 26 -0.86 16.61 14.61
C SER A 26 -0.40 16.69 13.17
N ILE A 27 0.74 17.35 12.96
CA ILE A 27 1.47 17.33 11.68
C ILE A 27 2.85 16.75 12.00
N ARG A 28 3.23 15.67 11.28
CA ARG A 28 4.54 15.05 11.43
C ARG A 28 5.35 15.29 10.15
N LEU A 29 6.53 15.88 10.31
CA LEU A 29 7.54 15.96 9.26
C LEU A 29 8.56 14.85 9.54
N VAL A 30 8.81 14.02 8.55
CA VAL A 30 9.76 12.92 8.63
C VAL A 30 10.76 13.12 7.48
N GLY A 31 12.05 13.04 7.74
CA GLY A 31 13.07 13.03 6.70
C GLY A 31 12.83 11.84 5.79
N ALA A 32 12.83 12.07 4.47
CA ALA A 32 12.79 10.97 3.52
C ALA A 32 14.14 10.26 3.56
N GLU A 33 14.22 9.14 4.25
CA GLU A 33 15.29 8.19 4.04
C GLU A 33 14.86 7.35 2.83
N ASN A 34 15.57 7.50 1.71
CA ASN A 34 15.37 6.58 0.59
C ASN A 34 15.92 5.22 1.03
N PRO A 35 15.10 4.19 1.09
CA PRO A 35 15.59 2.86 1.40
C PRO A 35 16.63 2.46 0.36
N VAL A 36 17.70 1.82 0.79
CA VAL A 36 18.73 1.26 -0.09
C VAL A 36 18.26 -0.07 -0.66
N SER A 37 18.89 -0.53 -1.73
CA SER A 37 18.56 -1.83 -2.35
C SER A 37 18.74 -2.99 -1.37
N TYR A 38 18.00 -4.08 -1.59
CA TYR A 38 18.15 -5.29 -0.78
C TYR A 38 19.60 -5.78 -0.72
N SER A 39 20.30 -5.79 -1.85
CA SER A 39 21.69 -6.26 -1.92
C SER A 39 22.66 -5.45 -1.05
N GLU A 40 22.44 -4.16 -0.92
CA GLU A 40 23.22 -3.30 -0.02
C GLU A 40 22.79 -3.51 1.45
N LYS A 41 21.50 -3.62 1.68
CA LYS A 41 20.94 -3.83 3.03
C LYS A 41 21.33 -5.20 3.60
N GLU A 42 21.35 -6.24 2.79
CA GLU A 42 21.81 -7.58 3.20
C GLU A 42 23.26 -7.56 3.70
N LYS A 43 24.15 -6.85 3.03
CA LYS A 43 25.54 -6.68 3.50
C LYS A 43 25.58 -6.02 4.87
N VAL A 44 24.73 -5.00 5.10
CA VAL A 44 24.61 -4.35 6.40
C VAL A 44 24.14 -5.34 7.47
N TYR A 45 23.11 -6.13 7.20
CA TYR A 45 22.61 -7.14 8.13
C TYR A 45 23.66 -8.18 8.49
N ARG A 46 24.41 -8.68 7.47
CA ARG A 46 25.51 -9.64 7.70
C ARG A 46 26.65 -9.02 8.52
N ASN A 47 27.00 -7.75 8.25
CA ASN A 47 28.03 -7.04 9.01
C ASN A 47 27.60 -6.76 10.47
N GLN A 48 26.29 -6.65 10.75
CA GLN A 48 25.73 -6.57 12.10
C GLN A 48 25.70 -7.92 12.81
N GLY A 49 26.13 -9.00 12.16
CA GLY A 49 26.18 -10.35 12.72
C GLY A 49 24.86 -11.10 12.66
N LEU A 50 23.83 -10.57 11.98
CA LEU A 50 22.56 -11.27 11.82
C LEU A 50 22.75 -12.52 10.96
N GLN A 51 22.22 -13.64 11.44
CA GLN A 51 22.29 -14.93 10.78
C GLN A 51 20.92 -15.35 10.26
N ASP A 52 20.93 -16.22 9.26
CA ASP A 52 19.69 -16.85 8.80
C ASP A 52 19.15 -17.77 9.90
N THR A 53 17.90 -17.59 10.24
CA THR A 53 17.22 -18.45 11.22
C THR A 53 16.61 -19.64 10.51
N SER A 54 16.63 -20.79 11.21
CA SER A 54 16.03 -22.03 10.72
C SER A 54 15.15 -22.66 11.79
N GLY A 55 14.18 -23.47 11.33
CA GLY A 55 13.33 -24.23 12.26
C GLY A 55 12.21 -23.44 12.95
N TYR A 56 12.05 -22.17 12.64
CA TYR A 56 10.93 -21.36 13.10
C TYR A 56 9.92 -21.15 11.97
N TYR A 57 8.65 -21.36 12.28
CA TYR A 57 7.53 -21.09 11.41
C TYR A 57 6.37 -20.52 12.24
N GLN A 58 5.79 -19.43 11.79
CA GLN A 58 4.57 -18.86 12.35
C GLN A 58 3.64 -18.46 11.22
N GLU A 59 2.38 -18.86 11.31
CA GLU A 59 1.32 -18.45 10.42
C GLU A 59 0.46 -17.39 11.10
N LEU A 60 0.30 -16.24 10.43
CA LEU A 60 -0.62 -15.18 10.84
C LEU A 60 -1.83 -15.21 9.91
N GLN A 61 -3.01 -15.32 10.49
CA GLN A 61 -4.25 -15.24 9.72
C GLN A 61 -4.52 -13.80 9.32
N GLY A 62 -4.76 -13.57 8.01
CA GLY A 62 -4.93 -12.23 7.48
C GLY A 62 -6.07 -11.44 8.13
N GLU A 63 -7.19 -12.11 8.47
CA GLU A 63 -8.34 -11.51 9.11
C GLU A 63 -8.11 -11.14 10.58
N GLN A 64 -7.05 -11.65 11.21
CA GLN A 64 -6.67 -11.34 12.60
C GLN A 64 -5.75 -10.12 12.68
N VAL A 65 -6.06 -9.09 11.89
CA VAL A 65 -5.31 -7.84 11.88
C VAL A 65 -5.43 -7.12 13.22
N ASN A 66 -4.31 -6.61 13.75
CA ASN A 66 -4.27 -5.86 15.00
C ASN A 66 -4.64 -4.40 14.80
N TYR A 67 -4.14 -3.76 13.74
CA TYR A 67 -4.41 -2.35 13.44
C TYR A 67 -4.72 -2.16 11.96
N LYS A 68 -5.49 -1.14 11.66
CA LYS A 68 -5.89 -0.78 10.30
C LYS A 68 -6.10 0.71 10.14
N SER A 69 -5.83 1.25 8.96
CA SER A 69 -5.99 2.66 8.65
C SER A 69 -7.43 3.14 8.59
N ASP A 70 -8.36 2.26 8.24
CA ASP A 70 -9.73 2.60 7.91
C ASP A 70 -10.72 1.56 8.46
N ALA A 71 -11.81 2.03 9.07
CA ALA A 71 -12.87 1.18 9.60
C ALA A 71 -13.60 0.38 8.50
N SER A 72 -13.60 0.88 7.24
CA SER A 72 -14.23 0.21 6.10
C SER A 72 -13.52 -1.08 5.69
N ILE A 73 -12.26 -1.29 6.13
CA ILE A 73 -11.53 -2.54 5.93
C ILE A 73 -11.89 -3.48 7.07
N TYR A 74 -12.55 -4.56 6.78
CA TYR A 74 -12.98 -5.54 7.77
C TYR A 74 -12.85 -6.97 7.23
N PRO A 75 -12.72 -7.95 8.14
CA PRO A 75 -12.66 -9.36 7.75
C PRO A 75 -13.94 -9.80 7.02
N ILE A 76 -13.75 -10.66 6.02
CA ILE A 76 -14.82 -11.21 5.19
C ILE A 76 -14.75 -12.73 5.16
N TYR A 77 -15.84 -13.35 4.73
CA TYR A 77 -15.92 -14.79 4.49
C TYR A 77 -15.75 -15.10 3.01
N ASP A 78 -14.61 -15.70 2.64
CA ASP A 78 -14.41 -16.27 1.31
C ASP A 78 -14.79 -17.75 1.30
N ARG A 79 -15.73 -18.10 0.43
CA ARG A 79 -16.19 -19.48 0.19
C ARG A 79 -15.71 -20.03 -1.15
N SER A 80 -14.95 -19.26 -1.89
CA SER A 80 -14.56 -19.62 -3.27
C SER A 80 -13.46 -20.69 -3.31
N SER A 81 -12.75 -20.90 -2.19
CA SER A 81 -11.67 -21.87 -2.11
C SER A 81 -11.61 -22.51 -0.73
N PHE A 82 -11.18 -23.78 -0.68
CA PHE A 82 -10.85 -24.48 0.58
C PHE A 82 -9.47 -24.10 1.12
N GLU A 83 -8.71 -23.30 0.40
CA GLU A 83 -7.36 -22.89 0.77
C GLU A 83 -7.32 -21.78 1.83
N THR A 84 -8.45 -21.11 2.06
CA THR A 84 -8.58 -20.11 3.14
C THR A 84 -9.06 -20.79 4.42
N VAL A 85 -8.39 -20.46 5.53
CA VAL A 85 -8.65 -21.03 6.84
C VAL A 85 -9.03 -19.92 7.81
N PRO A 86 -10.02 -20.09 8.70
CA PRO A 86 -10.88 -21.27 8.88
C PRO A 86 -11.93 -21.42 7.78
N ASN A 87 -12.21 -22.66 7.39
CA ASN A 87 -13.26 -22.99 6.44
C ASN A 87 -14.39 -23.78 7.11
N SER A 88 -15.63 -23.60 6.62
CA SER A 88 -16.79 -24.35 7.08
C SER A 88 -17.84 -24.43 5.98
N ALA A 89 -18.37 -25.63 5.78
CA ALA A 89 -19.46 -25.85 4.82
C ALA A 89 -20.80 -25.28 5.31
N SER A 90 -21.02 -25.20 6.63
CA SER A 90 -22.32 -24.85 7.23
C SER A 90 -22.33 -23.50 7.95
N ASN A 91 -21.18 -23.04 8.45
CA ASN A 91 -21.09 -21.82 9.25
C ASN A 91 -20.32 -20.72 8.52
N ILE A 92 -20.71 -19.47 8.74
CA ILE A 92 -19.94 -18.31 8.30
C ILE A 92 -18.69 -18.20 9.18
N LYS A 93 -17.52 -18.25 8.55
CA LYS A 93 -16.21 -18.08 9.19
C LYS A 93 -15.48 -16.97 8.50
N LEU A 94 -15.13 -15.90 9.21
CA LEU A 94 -14.24 -14.89 8.68
C LEU A 94 -12.85 -15.52 8.49
N ASN A 95 -12.34 -15.48 7.28
CA ASN A 95 -11.12 -16.17 6.89
C ASN A 95 -10.24 -15.39 5.91
N THR A 96 -10.62 -14.16 5.61
CA THR A 96 -9.86 -13.26 4.72
C THR A 96 -10.10 -11.82 5.11
N ILE A 97 -9.22 -10.92 4.66
CA ILE A 97 -9.37 -9.48 4.77
C ILE A 97 -8.98 -8.79 3.46
N GLY A 98 -9.62 -7.69 3.12
CA GLY A 98 -9.26 -6.87 1.97
C GLY A 98 -10.27 -6.94 0.82
N GLY A 99 -9.85 -7.44 -0.36
CA GLY A 99 -10.65 -7.41 -1.57
C GLY A 99 -11.04 -5.99 -1.97
N SER A 100 -12.30 -5.77 -2.35
CA SER A 100 -12.81 -4.44 -2.75
C SER A 100 -12.77 -3.40 -1.64
N LYS A 101 -12.53 -3.78 -0.39
CA LYS A 101 -12.47 -2.89 0.77
C LYS A 101 -11.06 -2.36 1.06
N TRP A 102 -10.04 -2.92 0.43
CA TRP A 102 -8.64 -2.56 0.65
C TRP A 102 -7.94 -2.29 -0.69
N LYS A 103 -8.30 -1.16 -1.31
CA LYS A 103 -7.85 -0.79 -2.67
C LYS A 103 -7.43 0.66 -2.84
N VAL A 104 -7.67 1.50 -1.83
CA VAL A 104 -7.33 2.93 -1.92
C VAL A 104 -5.89 3.12 -1.47
N ALA A 105 -5.09 3.83 -2.27
CA ALA A 105 -3.70 4.12 -1.94
C ALA A 105 -3.58 4.78 -0.56
N GLY A 106 -2.60 4.32 0.22
CA GLY A 106 -2.40 4.74 1.60
C GLY A 106 -3.23 3.98 2.65
N GLN A 107 -4.18 3.14 2.24
CA GLN A 107 -4.83 2.22 3.19
C GLN A 107 -3.86 1.13 3.63
N TRP A 108 -3.79 0.85 4.91
CA TRP A 108 -2.87 -0.16 5.45
C TRP A 108 -3.53 -1.07 6.48
N LEU A 109 -2.95 -2.25 6.61
CA LEU A 109 -3.23 -3.27 7.61
C LEU A 109 -1.92 -3.63 8.33
N GLU A 110 -1.98 -3.85 9.65
CA GLU A 110 -0.81 -4.18 10.46
C GLU A 110 -1.11 -5.35 11.39
N TRP A 111 -0.18 -6.30 11.38
CA TRP A 111 -0.20 -7.48 12.23
C TRP A 111 0.96 -7.44 13.21
N GLU A 112 0.73 -7.97 14.40
CA GLU A 112 1.75 -8.22 15.39
C GLU A 112 2.27 -9.66 15.25
N ILE A 113 3.58 -9.81 15.19
CA ILE A 113 4.27 -11.10 15.22
C ILE A 113 4.80 -11.28 16.64
N ASP A 114 4.20 -12.18 17.39
CA ASP A 114 4.62 -12.45 18.75
C ASP A 114 5.56 -13.67 18.80
N ASN A 115 6.39 -13.74 19.87
CA ASN A 115 7.20 -14.90 20.19
C ASN A 115 8.26 -15.27 19.14
N VAL A 116 8.81 -14.31 18.41
CA VAL A 116 10.00 -14.52 17.59
C VAL A 116 11.14 -15.01 18.52
N PRO A 117 11.76 -16.17 18.25
CA PRO A 117 12.64 -16.83 19.23
C PRO A 117 13.97 -16.12 19.43
N GLU A 118 14.51 -15.52 18.40
CA GLU A 118 15.83 -14.87 18.40
C GLU A 118 15.92 -13.73 17.39
N ASP A 119 16.89 -12.84 17.58
CA ASP A 119 17.23 -11.84 16.57
C ASP A 119 17.86 -12.53 15.36
N GLY A 120 17.37 -12.26 14.16
CA GLY A 120 17.89 -12.93 12.98
C GLY A 120 17.18 -12.52 11.70
N LEU A 121 17.52 -13.23 10.64
CA LEU A 121 16.99 -13.02 9.30
C LEU A 121 15.95 -14.09 8.96
N TYR A 122 14.76 -13.62 8.59
CA TYR A 122 13.58 -14.45 8.33
C TYR A 122 13.08 -14.23 6.90
N THR A 123 12.43 -15.23 6.35
CA THR A 123 11.71 -15.14 5.07
C THR A 123 10.23 -14.92 5.34
N ILE A 124 9.62 -14.01 4.60
CA ILE A 124 8.18 -13.73 4.70
C ILE A 124 7.50 -14.18 3.41
N GLY A 125 6.45 -14.97 3.57
CA GLY A 125 5.52 -15.33 2.51
C GLY A 125 4.14 -14.74 2.80
N ILE A 126 3.48 -14.21 1.78
CA ILE A 126 2.15 -13.62 1.88
C ILE A 126 1.21 -14.38 0.97
N LYS A 127 0.19 -15.02 1.54
CA LYS A 127 -0.87 -15.66 0.76
C LYS A 127 -1.90 -14.63 0.35
N GLY A 128 -1.97 -14.33 -0.95
CA GLY A 128 -2.85 -13.32 -1.49
C GLY A 128 -3.54 -13.76 -2.79
N ARG A 129 -4.56 -13.00 -3.18
CA ARG A 129 -5.26 -13.18 -4.44
C ARG A 129 -5.66 -11.84 -5.04
N GLN A 130 -5.33 -11.63 -6.30
CA GLN A 130 -5.85 -10.53 -7.11
C GLN A 130 -6.62 -11.15 -8.29
N ASN A 131 -7.94 -11.15 -8.24
CA ASN A 131 -8.80 -11.78 -9.24
C ASN A 131 -9.78 -10.79 -9.89
N VAL A 132 -9.49 -9.48 -9.80
CA VAL A 132 -10.41 -8.44 -10.28
C VAL A 132 -10.02 -7.93 -11.66
N VAL A 133 -8.74 -7.63 -11.87
CA VAL A 133 -8.28 -7.04 -13.14
C VAL A 133 -7.26 -7.95 -13.77
N ASN A 134 -7.67 -8.62 -14.85
CA ASN A 134 -6.79 -9.47 -15.64
C ASN A 134 -5.71 -8.62 -16.34
N GLY A 135 -4.48 -9.11 -16.35
CA GLY A 135 -3.34 -8.41 -16.93
C GLY A 135 -2.75 -7.29 -16.08
N ALA A 136 -3.29 -7.08 -14.87
CA ALA A 136 -2.76 -6.13 -13.89
C ALA A 136 -2.29 -6.84 -12.62
N TYR A 137 -1.53 -6.12 -11.82
CA TYR A 137 -1.10 -6.54 -10.49
C TYR A 137 -1.56 -5.54 -9.43
N SER A 138 -1.69 -6.00 -8.20
CA SER A 138 -1.89 -5.12 -7.03
C SER A 138 -0.57 -4.94 -6.30
N CYS A 139 -0.23 -3.71 -5.97
CA CYS A 139 0.98 -3.39 -5.22
C CYS A 139 0.70 -3.19 -3.72
N ARG A 140 1.64 -3.66 -2.92
CA ARG A 140 1.69 -3.38 -1.48
C ARG A 140 3.08 -2.97 -1.08
N LYS A 141 3.16 -1.99 -0.20
CA LYS A 141 4.38 -1.57 0.47
C LYS A 141 4.47 -2.26 1.82
N LEU A 142 5.62 -2.84 2.12
CA LEU A 142 5.87 -3.54 3.37
C LEU A 142 6.64 -2.63 4.34
N TYR A 143 6.16 -2.61 5.57
CA TYR A 143 6.89 -2.06 6.72
C TYR A 143 7.11 -3.17 7.75
N VAL A 144 8.30 -3.20 8.30
CA VAL A 144 8.68 -4.06 9.40
C VAL A 144 9.10 -3.18 10.56
N ASN A 145 8.44 -3.32 11.71
CA ASN A 145 8.67 -2.48 12.88
C ASN A 145 8.57 -0.96 12.58
N GLY A 146 7.69 -0.60 11.63
CA GLY A 146 7.42 0.78 11.22
C GLY A 146 8.37 1.36 10.17
N GLU A 147 9.38 0.60 9.72
CA GLU A 147 10.36 1.01 8.71
C GLU A 147 10.25 0.16 7.44
N ILE A 148 10.56 0.75 6.28
CA ILE A 148 10.70 0.01 5.03
C ILE A 148 12.08 -0.63 5.03
N PRO A 149 12.17 -1.96 4.96
CA PRO A 149 13.46 -2.64 5.15
C PRO A 149 14.47 -2.37 4.01
N PHE A 150 14.01 -2.24 2.78
CA PHE A 150 14.82 -1.98 1.56
C PHE A 150 13.89 -1.53 0.42
N THR A 151 14.46 -1.02 -0.67
CA THR A 151 13.71 -0.43 -1.79
C THR A 151 12.69 -1.38 -2.40
N GLU A 152 13.03 -2.65 -2.60
CA GLU A 152 12.14 -3.65 -3.22
C GLU A 152 10.91 -3.97 -2.35
N ALA A 153 10.96 -3.65 -1.06
CA ALA A 153 9.80 -3.77 -0.17
C ALA A 153 8.76 -2.64 -0.36
N GLU A 154 9.07 -1.61 -1.13
CA GLU A 154 8.11 -0.56 -1.48
C GLU A 154 7.06 -1.04 -2.48
N GLU A 155 7.35 -2.10 -3.26
CA GLU A 155 6.48 -2.62 -4.30
C GLU A 155 6.45 -4.15 -4.33
N ILE A 156 5.62 -4.74 -3.49
CA ILE A 156 5.33 -6.17 -3.56
C ILE A 156 4.16 -6.37 -4.52
N HIS A 157 4.40 -7.12 -5.59
CA HIS A 157 3.43 -7.36 -6.64
C HIS A 157 2.61 -8.62 -6.38
N PHE A 158 1.29 -8.49 -6.48
CA PHE A 158 0.34 -9.60 -6.49
C PHE A 158 -0.27 -9.66 -7.88
N ALA A 159 0.22 -10.57 -8.72
CA ALA A 159 -0.27 -10.76 -10.08
C ALA A 159 -1.72 -11.24 -10.08
N TYR A 160 -2.40 -11.01 -11.22
CA TYR A 160 -3.74 -11.55 -11.42
C TYR A 160 -3.73 -13.08 -11.42
N ASP A 161 -4.55 -13.66 -10.56
CA ASP A 161 -4.88 -15.07 -10.54
C ASP A 161 -6.27 -15.27 -9.93
N THR A 162 -6.98 -16.27 -10.42
CA THR A 162 -8.28 -16.68 -9.88
C THR A 162 -8.15 -17.47 -8.58
N GLY A 163 -7.02 -18.10 -8.34
CA GLY A 163 -6.67 -18.85 -7.14
C GLY A 163 -5.94 -18.03 -6.09
N TRP A 164 -5.69 -18.64 -4.93
CA TRP A 164 -4.86 -18.11 -3.88
C TRP A 164 -3.40 -18.50 -4.12
N ASN A 165 -2.51 -17.53 -4.13
CA ASN A 165 -1.08 -17.76 -4.36
C ASN A 165 -0.25 -17.31 -3.17
N MET A 166 0.82 -18.04 -2.89
CA MET A 166 1.83 -17.65 -1.93
C MET A 166 2.90 -16.82 -2.65
N VAL A 167 3.00 -15.56 -2.29
CA VAL A 167 4.05 -14.66 -2.75
C VAL A 167 5.15 -14.65 -1.69
N ILE A 168 6.27 -15.28 -1.98
CA ILE A 168 7.48 -15.18 -1.17
C ILE A 168 8.21 -13.91 -1.58
N LEU A 169 8.54 -13.06 -0.61
CA LEU A 169 9.29 -11.85 -0.88
C LEU A 169 10.69 -12.20 -1.38
N GLY A 170 11.01 -11.82 -2.59
CA GLY A 170 12.25 -12.20 -3.27
C GLY A 170 12.39 -11.53 -4.64
N ASP A 171 13.48 -11.82 -5.33
CA ASP A 171 13.79 -11.29 -6.65
C ASP A 171 13.04 -11.98 -7.82
N GLY A 172 12.21 -12.96 -7.52
CA GLY A 172 11.49 -13.77 -8.52
C GLY A 172 12.29 -14.94 -9.08
N GLU A 173 13.59 -15.04 -8.77
CA GLU A 173 14.50 -16.10 -9.25
C GLU A 173 14.83 -17.15 -8.16
N ASN A 174 13.91 -17.41 -7.25
CA ASN A 174 14.07 -18.29 -6.07
C ASN A 174 14.98 -17.75 -4.96
N ASN A 175 15.42 -16.50 -5.00
CA ASN A 175 16.15 -15.87 -3.91
C ASN A 175 15.19 -15.09 -3.02
N ALA A 176 14.80 -15.70 -1.90
CA ALA A 176 13.95 -15.01 -0.94
C ALA A 176 14.72 -13.92 -0.19
N TYR A 177 14.10 -12.74 -0.06
CA TYR A 177 14.66 -11.68 0.77
C TYR A 177 14.68 -12.07 2.24
N ARG A 178 15.78 -11.74 2.89
CA ARG A 178 16.00 -11.93 4.31
C ARG A 178 15.68 -10.66 5.08
N ILE A 179 14.69 -10.74 5.94
CA ILE A 179 14.13 -9.59 6.66
C ILE A 179 14.51 -9.73 8.13
N PRO A 180 15.11 -8.68 8.74
CA PRO A 180 15.51 -8.74 10.13
C PRO A 180 14.29 -8.65 11.05
N LEU A 181 14.14 -9.61 11.92
CA LEU A 181 13.20 -9.58 13.04
C LEU A 181 13.97 -9.63 14.36
N LYS A 182 13.42 -8.95 15.36
CA LYS A 182 13.94 -8.95 16.72
C LYS A 182 13.28 -10.09 17.52
N LYS A 183 13.99 -10.58 18.51
CA LYS A 183 13.42 -11.50 19.49
C LYS A 183 12.18 -10.88 20.15
N GLY A 184 11.13 -11.67 20.27
CA GLY A 184 9.89 -11.27 20.90
C GLY A 184 8.89 -10.68 19.90
N LYS A 185 8.42 -9.46 20.13
CA LYS A 185 7.35 -8.83 19.37
C LYS A 185 7.88 -8.01 18.22
N ASN A 186 7.31 -8.20 17.04
CA ASN A 186 7.53 -7.38 15.84
C ASN A 186 6.20 -6.96 15.23
N THR A 187 6.23 -5.99 14.32
CA THR A 187 5.05 -5.60 13.54
C THR A 187 5.32 -5.72 12.05
N LEU A 188 4.30 -6.10 11.33
CA LEU A 188 4.31 -6.25 9.89
C LEU A 188 3.13 -5.47 9.33
N ARG A 189 3.39 -4.44 8.52
CA ARG A 189 2.36 -3.63 7.91
C ARG A 189 2.44 -3.73 6.39
N LEU A 190 1.28 -3.89 5.77
CA LEU A 190 1.10 -3.79 4.33
C LEU A 190 0.24 -2.58 4.01
N GLU A 191 0.74 -1.72 3.15
CA GLU A 191 0.05 -0.51 2.68
C GLU A 191 -0.23 -0.62 1.18
N VAL A 192 -1.41 -0.19 0.76
CA VAL A 192 -1.77 -0.12 -0.66
C VAL A 192 -0.95 0.96 -1.33
N THR A 193 -0.23 0.61 -2.37
CA THR A 193 0.47 1.55 -3.25
C THR A 193 0.06 1.33 -4.70
N LEU A 194 0.25 2.33 -5.52
CA LEU A 194 -0.01 2.25 -6.97
C LEU A 194 1.25 1.83 -7.74
N GLY A 195 2.40 1.75 -7.03
CA GLY A 195 3.66 1.38 -7.62
C GLY A 195 4.08 2.33 -8.74
N GLU A 196 4.69 1.79 -9.78
CA GLU A 196 5.12 2.52 -10.98
C GLU A 196 3.98 3.28 -11.67
N LEU A 197 2.73 2.86 -11.46
CA LEU A 197 1.56 3.52 -12.05
C LEU A 197 1.17 4.82 -11.31
N SER A 198 1.77 5.11 -10.16
CA SER A 198 1.39 6.26 -9.32
C SER A 198 1.59 7.58 -10.05
N GLU A 199 2.70 7.75 -10.73
CA GLU A 199 3.00 8.98 -11.47
C GLU A 199 2.07 9.16 -12.67
N LEU A 200 1.83 8.08 -13.43
CA LEU A 200 0.90 8.10 -14.57
C LEU A 200 -0.53 8.46 -14.11
N ILE A 201 -0.99 7.89 -13.02
CA ILE A 201 -2.32 8.18 -12.46
C ILE A 201 -2.42 9.63 -11.99
N LEU A 202 -1.36 10.18 -11.38
CA LEU A 202 -1.32 11.60 -11.01
C LEU A 202 -1.43 12.49 -12.23
N GLN A 203 -0.65 12.26 -13.28
CA GLN A 203 -0.69 13.00 -14.53
C GLN A 203 -2.07 12.94 -15.19
N VAL A 204 -2.70 11.76 -15.23
CA VAL A 204 -4.06 11.60 -15.76
C VAL A 204 -5.07 12.39 -14.93
N ASN A 205 -4.98 12.36 -13.62
CA ASN A 205 -5.87 13.13 -12.74
C ASN A 205 -5.69 14.66 -12.92
N GLU A 206 -4.47 15.12 -13.11
CA GLU A 206 -4.19 16.53 -13.43
C GLU A 206 -4.84 16.92 -14.77
N CYS A 207 -4.62 16.13 -15.82
CA CYS A 207 -5.26 16.37 -17.13
C CYS A 207 -6.80 16.41 -17.02
N VAL A 208 -7.40 15.46 -16.30
CA VAL A 208 -8.85 15.43 -16.07
C VAL A 208 -9.32 16.67 -15.31
N SER A 209 -8.55 17.12 -14.32
CA SER A 209 -8.86 18.34 -13.56
C SER A 209 -8.81 19.59 -14.45
N GLU A 210 -7.79 19.71 -15.29
CA GLU A 210 -7.67 20.81 -16.26
C GLU A 210 -8.81 20.80 -17.27
N LEU A 211 -9.14 19.65 -17.84
CA LEU A 211 -10.28 19.48 -18.74
C LEU A 211 -11.60 19.88 -18.08
N ASN A 212 -11.83 19.49 -16.85
CA ASN A 212 -13.01 19.90 -16.09
C ASN A 212 -13.04 21.42 -15.85
N ASN A 213 -11.90 22.04 -15.57
CA ASN A 213 -11.81 23.49 -15.42
C ASN A 213 -12.15 24.20 -16.71
N ILE A 214 -11.62 23.75 -17.85
CA ILE A 214 -11.94 24.29 -19.17
C ILE A 214 -13.44 24.11 -19.49
N TYR A 215 -13.96 22.90 -19.24
CA TYR A 215 -15.37 22.62 -19.44
C TYR A 215 -16.26 23.54 -18.61
N MET A 216 -15.91 23.77 -17.34
CA MET A 216 -16.66 24.70 -16.47
C MET A 216 -16.60 26.15 -16.98
N GLN A 217 -15.46 26.60 -17.52
CA GLN A 217 -15.32 27.92 -18.13
C GLN A 217 -16.21 28.05 -19.38
N ILE A 218 -16.22 27.05 -20.24
CA ILE A 218 -17.10 26.99 -21.41
C ILE A 218 -18.57 27.04 -20.95
N LEU A 219 -18.93 26.22 -19.97
CA LEU A 219 -20.27 26.13 -19.43
C LEU A 219 -20.76 27.47 -18.84
N MET A 220 -19.87 28.25 -18.19
CA MET A 220 -20.20 29.60 -17.69
C MET A 220 -20.50 30.58 -18.79
N ILE A 221 -19.93 30.42 -19.99
CA ILE A 221 -20.16 31.28 -21.13
C ILE A 221 -21.40 30.83 -21.93
N THR A 222 -21.52 29.53 -22.17
CA THR A 222 -22.54 28.97 -23.06
C THR A 222 -23.83 28.55 -22.34
N GLY A 223 -23.76 28.31 -21.03
CA GLY A 223 -24.80 27.61 -20.28
C GLY A 223 -24.89 26.13 -20.60
N PRO A 224 -25.77 25.39 -19.92
CA PRO A 224 -25.90 23.93 -20.07
C PRO A 224 -26.54 23.49 -21.39
N SER A 225 -27.13 24.40 -22.12
CA SER A 225 -27.77 24.18 -23.44
C SER A 225 -27.32 25.27 -24.39
N PRO A 226 -26.11 25.17 -24.97
CA PRO A 226 -25.58 26.20 -25.84
C PRO A 226 -26.42 26.38 -27.11
N ASP A 227 -26.65 27.62 -27.50
CA ASP A 227 -27.27 27.96 -28.77
C ASP A 227 -26.27 27.74 -29.91
N THR A 228 -26.59 26.82 -30.81
CA THR A 228 -25.70 26.42 -31.92
C THR A 228 -25.55 27.47 -33.00
N VAL A 229 -26.38 28.53 -33.00
CA VAL A 229 -26.35 29.60 -33.97
C VAL A 229 -25.60 30.84 -33.44
N ARG A 230 -25.49 30.96 -32.12
CA ARG A 230 -24.84 32.08 -31.43
C ARG A 230 -23.31 31.98 -31.50
N ASP A 231 -22.67 33.07 -31.93
CA ASP A 231 -21.21 33.23 -31.78
C ASP A 231 -20.87 33.66 -30.34
N TYR A 232 -20.18 32.77 -29.59
CA TYR A 232 -19.75 33.02 -28.21
C TYR A 232 -18.38 33.70 -28.10
N GLN A 233 -17.75 34.01 -29.23
CA GLN A 233 -16.48 34.74 -29.31
C GLN A 233 -15.33 34.15 -28.47
N PHE A 234 -15.17 32.87 -28.46
CA PHE A 234 -14.08 32.17 -27.70
C PHE A 234 -12.66 32.57 -28.15
N HIS A 235 -12.51 33.27 -29.26
CA HIS A 235 -11.26 33.72 -29.84
C HIS A 235 -10.79 35.10 -29.32
N LYS A 236 -11.50 35.69 -28.39
CA LYS A 236 -11.13 36.91 -27.68
C LYS A 236 -10.71 36.57 -26.26
#